data_3518578b289b08049d93e0cc8d105a16
#
_entry.id   3518578b289b08049d93e0cc8d105a16
#
_cell.length_a   1.000
_cell.length_b   1.000
_cell.length_c   1.000
_cell.angle_alpha   90.00
_cell.angle_beta   90.00
_cell.angle_gamma   90.00
#
_symmetry.space_group_name_H-M   'P 1'
#
loop_
_entity.id
_entity.type
_entity.pdbx_description
1 polymer ?
#
loop_
_entity_poly.entity_id
_entity_poly.type
_entity_poly.pdbx_seq_one_letter_code
_entity_poly.pdbx_strand_id
1 'polypeptide(L)'
;ICTVLADLTGNAQKWAATSVEALEDATPELIPYEELDFNMGERWIPASIYASFAKDLFGVNTTVMYFDVNDTYIVSLQGHSPIAYNVYSIGSYNGEALFVHALHDTVPEITKEIMRNGESIRVPDEEAIQAASTKIQEIRRKFNEWLDCQPIAVRDELVRLYNERFNCYVRPHYDGSVQTFPNLSFEQFPYDDLYPSQKDAIWMIKQNGGGVCWHAVGAGKTMVMCVAAYEMKRLGMTQKPLIIGLKANVHE
;
A
#
# COMPACT_ATOMS: atom_id res chain seq x y z
N ILE A 1 -11.24 21.24 -15.21
CA ILE A 1 -11.61 20.97 -16.64
C ILE A 1 -12.92 21.68 -16.97
N CYS A 2 -14.00 21.53 -16.18
CA CYS A 2 -15.29 22.19 -16.45
C CYS A 2 -15.20 23.73 -16.57
N THR A 3 -14.31 24.38 -15.82
CA THR A 3 -14.08 25.84 -15.90
C THR A 3 -13.45 26.27 -17.23
N VAL A 4 -12.58 25.42 -17.79
CA VAL A 4 -11.90 25.70 -19.08
C VAL A 4 -12.84 25.43 -20.26
N LEU A 5 -13.82 24.52 -20.13
CA LEU A 5 -14.79 24.22 -21.19
C LEU A 5 -15.67 25.41 -21.57
N ALA A 6 -15.94 26.30 -20.62
CA ALA A 6 -16.77 27.49 -20.86
C ALA A 6 -16.11 28.51 -21.82
N ASP A 7 -14.78 28.50 -21.89
CA ASP A 7 -13.99 29.45 -22.72
C ASP A 7 -13.66 28.90 -24.12
N LEU A 8 -13.99 27.61 -24.37
CA LEU A 8 -13.73 26.95 -25.65
C LEU A 8 -14.90 27.13 -26.61
N THR A 9 -14.63 27.28 -27.90
CA THR A 9 -15.64 27.42 -28.95
C THR A 9 -15.40 26.43 -30.09
N GLY A 10 -16.50 26.12 -30.82
CA GLY A 10 -16.44 25.30 -32.05
C GLY A 10 -15.99 23.85 -31.78
N ASN A 11 -15.11 23.33 -32.65
CA ASN A 11 -14.62 21.94 -32.56
C ASN A 11 -13.83 21.65 -31.28
N ALA A 12 -13.10 22.64 -30.73
CA ALA A 12 -12.35 22.48 -29.51
C ALA A 12 -13.29 22.21 -28.31
N GLN A 13 -14.43 22.90 -28.23
CA GLN A 13 -15.45 22.67 -27.22
C GLN A 13 -16.05 21.27 -27.33
N LYS A 14 -16.34 20.82 -28.56
CA LYS A 14 -16.89 19.49 -28.81
C LYS A 14 -15.91 18.38 -28.39
N TRP A 15 -14.64 18.49 -28.77
CA TRP A 15 -13.62 17.52 -28.40
C TRP A 15 -13.36 17.50 -26.88
N ALA A 16 -13.36 18.66 -26.26
CA ALA A 16 -13.21 18.77 -24.82
C ALA A 16 -14.41 18.14 -24.08
N ALA A 17 -15.63 18.33 -24.57
CA ALA A 17 -16.82 17.68 -24.00
C ALA A 17 -16.75 16.15 -24.11
N THR A 18 -16.36 15.60 -25.24
CA THR A 18 -16.14 14.15 -25.41
C THR A 18 -15.04 13.63 -24.49
N SER A 19 -13.98 14.41 -24.27
CA SER A 19 -12.91 14.05 -23.34
C SER A 19 -13.37 14.04 -21.89
N VAL A 20 -14.25 14.98 -21.51
CA VAL A 20 -14.83 15.00 -20.15
C VAL A 20 -15.73 13.78 -19.93
N GLU A 21 -16.61 13.48 -20.87
CA GLU A 21 -17.48 12.31 -20.82
C GLU A 21 -16.65 11.02 -20.67
N ALA A 22 -15.59 10.85 -21.46
CA ALA A 22 -14.70 9.71 -21.36
C ALA A 22 -13.94 9.64 -20.01
N LEU A 23 -13.61 10.78 -19.42
CA LEU A 23 -12.99 10.85 -18.10
C LEU A 23 -13.98 10.54 -16.97
N GLU A 24 -15.22 11.00 -17.10
CA GLU A 24 -16.29 10.70 -16.15
C GLU A 24 -16.62 9.21 -16.17
N ASP A 25 -16.75 8.60 -17.34
CA ASP A 25 -16.96 7.15 -17.51
C ASP A 25 -15.77 6.32 -16.99
N ALA A 26 -14.56 6.85 -17.09
CA ALA A 26 -13.35 6.17 -16.61
C ALA A 26 -13.10 6.40 -15.12
N THR A 27 -13.77 7.36 -14.48
CA THR A 27 -13.55 7.66 -13.06
C THR A 27 -14.10 6.51 -12.20
N PRO A 28 -13.27 5.90 -11.32
CA PRO A 28 -13.73 4.82 -10.46
C PRO A 28 -14.84 5.29 -9.51
N GLU A 29 -15.76 4.41 -9.16
CA GLU A 29 -16.73 4.66 -8.11
C GLU A 29 -16.01 4.94 -6.79
N LEU A 30 -16.53 5.88 -6.01
CA LEU A 30 -15.95 6.23 -4.71
C LEU A 30 -16.09 5.04 -3.75
N ILE A 31 -14.98 4.69 -3.12
CA ILE A 31 -14.97 3.71 -2.03
C ILE A 31 -15.50 4.41 -0.79
N PRO A 32 -16.64 3.96 -0.22
CA PRO A 32 -17.24 4.59 0.95
C PRO A 32 -16.45 4.27 2.23
N TYR A 33 -16.73 5.01 3.32
CA TYR A 33 -16.01 4.87 4.59
C TYR A 33 -16.08 3.45 5.15
N GLU A 34 -17.19 2.77 5.02
CA GLU A 34 -17.47 1.43 5.54
C GLU A 34 -16.63 0.33 4.85
N GLU A 35 -16.09 0.62 3.68
CA GLU A 35 -15.22 -0.28 2.92
C GLU A 35 -13.73 0.03 3.11
N LEU A 36 -13.40 1.08 3.88
CA LEU A 36 -12.02 1.45 4.16
C LEU A 36 -11.50 0.74 5.41
N ASP A 37 -10.36 0.07 5.27
CA ASP A 37 -9.60 -0.43 6.40
C ASP A 37 -8.62 0.63 6.88
N PHE A 38 -8.73 1.03 8.16
CA PHE A 38 -7.85 2.01 8.75
C PHE A 38 -6.83 1.33 9.66
N ASN A 39 -5.56 1.51 9.33
CA ASN A 39 -4.47 1.09 10.21
C ASN A 39 -3.77 2.31 10.78
N MET A 40 -3.67 2.35 12.11
CA MET A 40 -2.94 3.43 12.77
C MET A 40 -1.49 3.48 12.29
N GLY A 41 -1.03 4.68 11.90
CA GLY A 41 0.30 4.91 11.37
C GLY A 41 0.40 4.94 9.86
N GLU A 42 -0.69 4.75 9.13
CA GLU A 42 -0.70 4.93 7.66
C GLU A 42 -0.38 6.38 7.29
N ARG A 43 0.53 6.54 6.32
CA ARG A 43 1.10 7.84 5.92
C ARG A 43 0.13 8.75 5.18
N TRP A 44 -0.97 8.22 4.68
CA TRP A 44 -1.99 9.01 4.00
C TRP A 44 -2.96 9.68 4.97
N ILE A 45 -3.09 9.16 6.20
CA ILE A 45 -3.90 9.76 7.25
C ILE A 45 -3.13 10.96 7.82
N PRO A 46 -3.74 12.16 7.84
CA PRO A 46 -3.07 13.35 8.35
C PRO A 46 -2.62 13.21 9.80
N ALA A 47 -1.42 13.70 10.13
CA ALA A 47 -0.88 13.69 11.49
C ALA A 47 -1.79 14.42 12.50
N SER A 48 -2.60 15.38 12.04
CA SER A 48 -3.61 16.07 12.86
C SER A 48 -4.70 15.14 13.39
N ILE A 49 -5.06 14.09 12.65
CA ILE A 49 -6.01 13.07 13.10
C ILE A 49 -5.39 12.28 14.26
N TYR A 50 -4.12 11.84 14.12
CA TYR A 50 -3.40 11.18 15.21
C TYR A 50 -3.22 12.09 16.43
N ALA A 51 -2.98 13.39 16.23
CA ALA A 51 -2.88 14.36 17.32
C ALA A 51 -4.22 14.52 18.06
N SER A 52 -5.35 14.56 17.34
CA SER A 52 -6.68 14.62 17.93
C SER A 52 -7.01 13.36 18.72
N PHE A 53 -6.73 12.19 18.16
CA PHE A 53 -6.87 10.92 18.87
C PHE A 53 -6.01 10.86 20.14
N ALA A 54 -4.72 11.22 20.03
CA ALA A 54 -3.82 11.21 21.17
C ALA A 54 -4.26 12.18 22.28
N LYS A 55 -4.82 13.34 21.91
CA LYS A 55 -5.41 14.28 22.86
C LYS A 55 -6.56 13.65 23.63
N ASP A 56 -7.47 12.98 22.93
CA ASP A 56 -8.63 12.34 23.56
C ASP A 56 -8.21 11.13 24.41
N LEU A 57 -7.22 10.34 23.92
CA LEU A 57 -6.69 9.18 24.63
C LEU A 57 -5.97 9.54 25.92
N PHE A 58 -5.11 10.59 25.90
CA PHE A 58 -4.27 10.99 27.03
C PHE A 58 -4.86 12.12 27.87
N GLY A 59 -5.92 12.77 27.41
CA GLY A 59 -6.58 13.87 28.10
C GLY A 59 -5.76 15.17 28.16
N VAL A 60 -4.72 15.32 27.33
CA VAL A 60 -3.85 16.50 27.24
C VAL A 60 -3.61 16.86 25.77
N ASN A 61 -3.36 18.14 25.51
CA ASN A 61 -3.00 18.54 24.14
C ASN A 61 -1.75 17.78 23.71
N THR A 62 -1.83 17.19 22.52
CA THR A 62 -0.75 16.38 21.98
C THR A 62 -0.44 16.85 20.57
N THR A 63 0.83 16.98 20.27
CA THR A 63 1.31 17.28 18.92
C THR A 63 1.89 16.02 18.32
N VAL A 64 1.48 15.72 17.09
CA VAL A 64 2.04 14.63 16.29
C VAL A 64 2.58 15.24 15.00
N MET A 65 3.83 14.99 14.68
CA MET A 65 4.49 15.42 13.46
C MET A 65 5.06 14.19 12.75
N TYR A 66 4.92 14.19 11.43
CA TYR A 66 5.51 13.16 10.59
C TYR A 66 6.62 13.78 9.72
N PHE A 67 7.76 13.10 9.66
CA PHE A 67 8.91 13.48 8.85
C PHE A 67 9.13 12.41 7.76
N ASP A 68 8.85 12.77 6.54
CA ASP A 68 8.95 11.90 5.36
C ASP A 68 10.39 11.49 5.01
N VAL A 69 11.38 12.33 5.35
CA VAL A 69 12.81 12.09 5.06
C VAL A 69 13.33 10.83 5.74
N ASN A 70 12.92 10.56 6.98
CA ASN A 70 13.35 9.41 7.77
C ASN A 70 12.20 8.48 8.18
N ASP A 71 11.01 8.70 7.62
CA ASP A 71 9.79 7.94 7.88
C ASP A 71 9.48 7.82 9.39
N THR A 72 9.54 8.95 10.12
CA THR A 72 9.45 8.95 11.58
C THR A 72 8.33 9.86 12.07
N TYR A 73 7.59 9.39 13.07
CA TYR A 73 6.65 10.19 13.85
C TYR A 73 7.31 10.71 15.11
N ILE A 74 7.09 11.99 15.40
CA ILE A 74 7.42 12.62 16.70
C ILE A 74 6.10 12.97 17.38
N VAL A 75 5.93 12.47 18.59
CA VAL A 75 4.77 12.73 19.44
C VAL A 75 5.23 13.53 20.64
N SER A 76 4.49 14.55 21.06
CA SER A 76 4.80 15.36 22.22
C SER A 76 3.54 15.72 22.99
N LEU A 77 3.47 15.29 24.24
CA LEU A 77 2.41 15.63 25.18
C LEU A 77 2.67 17.01 25.79
N GLN A 78 1.70 17.91 25.66
CA GLN A 78 1.78 19.26 26.25
C GLN A 78 1.18 19.26 27.66
N GLY A 79 1.93 18.69 28.61
CA GLY A 79 1.54 18.62 30.00
C GLY A 79 1.63 17.21 30.60
N HIS A 80 1.30 17.11 31.89
CA HIS A 80 1.31 15.82 32.58
C HIS A 80 -0.01 15.07 32.34
N SER A 81 0.08 13.86 31.80
CA SER A 81 -1.05 12.96 31.61
C SER A 81 -0.95 11.77 32.56
N PRO A 82 -1.80 11.67 33.59
CA PRO A 82 -1.83 10.48 34.43
C PRO A 82 -2.12 9.20 33.65
N ILE A 83 -2.88 9.29 32.56
CA ILE A 83 -3.20 8.14 31.71
C ILE A 83 -1.96 7.65 30.99
N ALA A 84 -1.15 8.55 30.41
CA ALA A 84 0.08 8.20 29.72
C ALA A 84 1.13 7.57 30.66
N TYR A 85 1.19 8.01 31.91
CA TYR A 85 2.20 7.53 32.86
C TYR A 85 1.76 6.35 33.73
N ASN A 86 0.45 6.17 33.98
CA ASN A 86 -0.05 5.10 34.85
C ASN A 86 -0.72 3.96 34.07
N VAL A 87 -1.46 4.28 32.99
CA VAL A 87 -2.20 3.28 32.21
C VAL A 87 -1.36 2.75 31.06
N TYR A 88 -0.79 3.67 30.26
CA TYR A 88 0.01 3.34 29.09
C TYR A 88 1.51 3.47 29.35
N SER A 89 2.00 2.85 30.44
CA SER A 89 3.44 2.81 30.72
C SER A 89 3.89 1.40 31.04
N ILE A 90 5.11 1.05 30.65
CA ILE A 90 5.77 -0.22 30.96
C ILE A 90 7.27 0.02 31.10
N GLY A 91 7.82 -0.25 32.28
CA GLY A 91 9.22 0.00 32.55
C GLY A 91 9.59 1.48 32.33
N SER A 92 10.52 1.73 31.42
CA SER A 92 10.95 3.09 31.03
C SER A 92 10.10 3.72 29.92
N TYR A 93 9.19 2.96 29.31
CA TYR A 93 8.34 3.43 28.22
C TYR A 93 7.02 3.97 28.77
N ASN A 94 6.77 5.26 28.53
CA ASN A 94 5.52 5.92 28.86
C ASN A 94 4.52 5.83 27.69
N GLY A 95 3.31 6.38 27.87
CA GLY A 95 2.28 6.36 26.85
C GLY A 95 2.67 7.06 25.55
N GLU A 96 3.48 8.12 25.63
CA GLU A 96 4.03 8.82 24.46
C GLU A 96 4.91 7.89 23.60
N ALA A 97 5.83 7.17 24.26
CA ALA A 97 6.70 6.21 23.58
C ALA A 97 5.91 5.02 23.00
N LEU A 98 4.94 4.47 23.75
CA LEU A 98 4.09 3.39 23.24
C LEU A 98 3.19 3.85 22.08
N PHE A 99 2.76 5.11 22.08
CA PHE A 99 2.00 5.68 20.97
C PHE A 99 2.85 5.79 19.69
N VAL A 100 4.13 6.16 19.81
CA VAL A 100 5.08 6.14 18.69
C VAL A 100 5.23 4.73 18.14
N HIS A 101 5.38 3.72 19.01
CA HIS A 101 5.41 2.32 18.59
C HIS A 101 4.11 1.88 17.91
N ALA A 102 2.95 2.37 18.37
CA ALA A 102 1.65 2.09 17.72
C ALA A 102 1.56 2.70 16.31
N LEU A 103 2.14 3.90 16.08
CA LEU A 103 2.22 4.54 14.78
C LEU A 103 3.18 3.82 13.81
N HIS A 104 4.22 3.17 14.32
CA HIS A 104 5.21 2.46 13.51
C HIS A 104 4.95 0.96 13.38
N ASP A 105 3.92 0.45 14.05
CA ASP A 105 3.64 -1.00 14.17
C ASP A 105 4.84 -1.80 14.67
N THR A 106 5.53 -1.28 15.68
CA THR A 106 6.72 -1.86 16.29
C THR A 106 6.49 -2.14 17.78
N VAL A 107 7.33 -2.96 18.37
CA VAL A 107 7.32 -3.26 19.79
C VAL A 107 8.66 -2.82 20.39
N PRO A 108 8.68 -2.18 21.58
CA PRO A 108 9.91 -1.74 22.20
C PRO A 108 10.78 -2.91 22.66
N GLU A 109 12.10 -2.74 22.56
CA GLU A 109 13.07 -3.66 23.14
C GLU A 109 13.24 -3.38 24.63
N ILE A 110 12.66 -4.23 25.48
CA ILE A 110 12.73 -4.10 26.93
C ILE A 110 13.66 -5.19 27.46
N THR A 111 14.66 -4.80 28.27
CA THR A 111 15.63 -5.73 28.86
C THR A 111 15.61 -5.65 30.37
N LYS A 112 15.89 -6.79 31.02
CA LYS A 112 16.12 -6.90 32.45
C LYS A 112 17.52 -7.43 32.73
N GLU A 113 18.06 -7.03 33.87
CA GLU A 113 19.36 -7.52 34.35
C GLU A 113 19.17 -8.78 35.17
N ILE A 114 19.92 -9.83 34.87
CA ILE A 114 19.98 -11.08 35.63
C ILE A 114 21.41 -11.34 36.05
N MET A 115 21.58 -11.87 37.27
CA MET A 115 22.88 -12.34 37.75
C MET A 115 23.13 -13.76 37.25
N ARG A 116 24.18 -13.94 36.47
CA ARG A 116 24.62 -15.29 36.02
C ARG A 116 26.11 -15.43 36.28
N ASN A 117 26.48 -16.43 37.07
CA ASN A 117 27.87 -16.69 37.47
C ASN A 117 28.59 -15.49 38.17
N GLY A 118 27.83 -14.63 38.86
CA GLY A 118 28.39 -13.45 39.52
C GLY A 118 28.54 -12.20 38.66
N GLU A 119 28.13 -12.28 37.40
CA GLU A 119 28.08 -11.15 36.44
C GLU A 119 26.66 -10.73 36.14
N SER A 120 26.43 -9.43 36.00
CA SER A 120 25.14 -8.89 35.57
C SER A 120 25.08 -8.95 34.05
N ILE A 121 24.07 -9.66 33.52
CA ILE A 121 23.82 -9.82 32.07
C ILE A 121 22.46 -9.24 31.76
N ARG A 122 22.34 -8.45 30.68
CA ARG A 122 21.07 -7.96 30.14
C ARG A 122 20.46 -8.99 29.23
N VAL A 123 19.22 -9.36 29.54
CA VAL A 123 18.43 -10.27 28.73
C VAL A 123 17.08 -9.63 28.36
N PRO A 124 16.45 -10.02 27.25
CA PRO A 124 15.09 -9.56 26.93
C PRO A 124 14.12 -9.88 28.07
N ASP A 125 13.26 -8.92 28.40
CA ASP A 125 12.17 -9.12 29.35
C ASP A 125 10.89 -9.44 28.59
N GLU A 126 10.69 -10.74 28.30
CA GLU A 126 9.58 -11.22 27.48
C GLU A 126 8.21 -10.84 28.07
N GLU A 127 8.06 -10.82 29.38
CA GLU A 127 6.80 -10.43 30.04
C GLU A 127 6.50 -8.94 29.80
N ALA A 128 7.51 -8.07 29.96
CA ALA A 128 7.36 -6.64 29.73
C ALA A 128 7.14 -6.33 28.23
N ILE A 129 7.82 -7.04 27.33
CA ILE A 129 7.63 -6.93 25.89
C ILE A 129 6.20 -7.32 25.48
N GLN A 130 5.70 -8.45 26.01
CA GLN A 130 4.33 -8.91 25.74
C GLN A 130 3.28 -7.93 26.30
N ALA A 131 3.51 -7.39 27.48
CA ALA A 131 2.63 -6.38 28.06
C ALA A 131 2.65 -5.07 27.26
N ALA A 132 3.82 -4.62 26.75
CA ALA A 132 3.93 -3.47 25.86
C ALA A 132 3.18 -3.71 24.54
N SER A 133 3.36 -4.88 23.92
CA SER A 133 2.64 -5.28 22.71
C SER A 133 1.12 -5.23 22.91
N THR A 134 0.63 -5.74 24.02
CA THR A 134 -0.80 -5.70 24.38
C THR A 134 -1.33 -4.26 24.45
N LYS A 135 -0.60 -3.35 25.09
CA LYS A 135 -0.98 -1.95 25.20
C LYS A 135 -0.92 -1.23 23.85
N ILE A 136 0.06 -1.54 23.02
CA ILE A 136 0.20 -1.00 21.67
C ILE A 136 -1.02 -1.42 20.83
N GLN A 137 -1.40 -2.69 20.85
CA GLN A 137 -2.57 -3.20 20.15
C GLN A 137 -3.88 -2.58 20.68
N GLU A 138 -3.96 -2.33 22.01
CA GLU A 138 -5.08 -1.62 22.57
C GLU A 138 -5.19 -0.18 22.06
N ILE A 139 -4.07 0.56 21.94
CA ILE A 139 -4.04 1.91 21.36
C ILE A 139 -4.54 1.86 19.91
N ARG A 140 -4.06 0.91 19.10
CA ARG A 140 -4.47 0.75 17.69
C ARG A 140 -5.95 0.44 17.56
N ARG A 141 -6.47 -0.49 18.38
CA ARG A 141 -7.90 -0.80 18.41
C ARG A 141 -8.75 0.41 18.79
N LYS A 142 -8.35 1.15 19.83
CA LYS A 142 -9.04 2.38 20.27
C LYS A 142 -9.00 3.47 19.20
N PHE A 143 -7.97 3.53 18.38
CA PHE A 143 -7.92 4.47 17.27
C PHE A 143 -9.05 4.21 16.26
N ASN A 144 -9.29 2.96 15.87
CA ASN A 144 -10.36 2.61 14.96
C ASN A 144 -11.73 2.90 15.58
N GLU A 145 -11.95 2.50 16.82
CA GLU A 145 -13.19 2.81 17.56
C GLU A 145 -13.43 4.32 17.69
N TRP A 146 -12.36 5.10 17.88
CA TRP A 146 -12.43 6.55 17.95
C TRP A 146 -12.76 7.18 16.60
N LEU A 147 -12.20 6.67 15.50
CA LEU A 147 -12.51 7.10 14.13
C LEU A 147 -14.00 6.91 13.82
N ASP A 148 -14.57 5.77 14.18
CA ASP A 148 -15.99 5.47 13.94
C ASP A 148 -16.93 6.43 14.69
N CYS A 149 -16.45 7.03 15.78
CA CYS A 149 -17.20 8.01 16.56
C CYS A 149 -17.01 9.45 16.06
N GLN A 150 -16.16 9.70 15.04
CA GLN A 150 -15.91 11.05 14.58
C GLN A 150 -17.08 11.62 13.77
N PRO A 151 -17.22 12.96 13.75
CA PRO A 151 -18.21 13.63 12.91
C PRO A 151 -18.09 13.22 11.44
N ILE A 152 -19.23 13.20 10.74
CA ILE A 152 -19.30 12.85 9.31
C ILE A 152 -18.28 13.63 8.48
N ALA A 153 -18.09 14.93 8.75
CA ALA A 153 -17.15 15.78 8.04
C ALA A 153 -15.69 15.27 8.11
N VAL A 154 -15.28 14.66 9.23
CA VAL A 154 -13.93 14.08 9.38
C VAL A 154 -13.82 12.78 8.59
N ARG A 155 -14.87 11.95 8.63
CA ARG A 155 -14.93 10.70 7.86
C ARG A 155 -14.96 10.97 6.36
N ASP A 156 -15.76 11.92 5.91
CA ASP A 156 -15.83 12.34 4.50
C ASP A 156 -14.47 12.85 3.99
N GLU A 157 -13.73 13.59 4.83
CA GLU A 157 -12.38 14.04 4.47
C GLU A 157 -11.41 12.86 4.32
N LEU A 158 -11.49 11.85 5.17
CA LEU A 158 -10.67 10.63 5.03
C LEU A 158 -11.04 9.85 3.78
N VAL A 159 -12.34 9.70 3.48
CA VAL A 159 -12.83 9.10 2.24
C VAL A 159 -12.28 9.85 1.02
N ARG A 160 -12.36 11.18 1.03
CA ARG A 160 -11.82 12.02 -0.05
C ARG A 160 -10.31 11.80 -0.23
N LEU A 161 -9.54 11.88 0.85
CA LEU A 161 -8.08 11.70 0.81
C LEU A 161 -7.68 10.32 0.31
N TYR A 162 -8.39 9.27 0.75
CA TYR A 162 -8.14 7.91 0.31
C TYR A 162 -8.41 7.74 -1.19
N ASN A 163 -9.59 8.17 -1.64
CA ASN A 163 -9.98 8.04 -3.04
C ASN A 163 -9.09 8.87 -3.97
N GLU A 164 -8.71 10.09 -3.59
CA GLU A 164 -7.77 10.92 -4.36
C GLU A 164 -6.37 10.29 -4.47
N ARG A 165 -5.96 9.52 -3.50
CA ARG A 165 -4.60 8.92 -3.48
C ARG A 165 -4.53 7.52 -4.05
N PHE A 166 -5.53 6.68 -3.78
CA PHE A 166 -5.48 5.24 -4.07
C PHE A 166 -6.53 4.79 -5.07
N ASN A 167 -7.60 5.55 -5.26
CA ASN A 167 -8.68 5.24 -6.19
C ASN A 167 -8.75 6.26 -7.34
N CYS A 168 -7.64 6.87 -7.69
CA CYS A 168 -7.55 7.92 -8.72
C CYS A 168 -6.99 7.42 -10.06
N TYR A 169 -6.89 6.12 -10.26
CA TYR A 169 -6.40 5.55 -11.51
C TYR A 169 -7.29 4.41 -11.99
N VAL A 170 -7.45 4.31 -13.29
CA VAL A 170 -8.12 3.19 -13.95
C VAL A 170 -7.07 2.11 -14.24
N ARG A 171 -7.34 0.89 -13.83
CA ARG A 171 -6.48 -0.24 -14.20
C ARG A 171 -6.59 -0.48 -15.69
N PRO A 172 -5.50 -0.39 -16.45
CA PRO A 172 -5.56 -0.67 -17.87
C PRO A 172 -5.99 -2.11 -18.12
N HIS A 173 -6.92 -2.30 -19.02
CA HIS A 173 -7.30 -3.61 -19.51
C HIS A 173 -6.49 -3.91 -20.78
N TYR A 174 -5.74 -5.00 -20.76
CA TYR A 174 -4.92 -5.42 -21.89
C TYR A 174 -5.62 -6.53 -22.64
N ASP A 175 -6.12 -6.21 -23.84
CA ASP A 175 -6.70 -7.21 -24.76
C ASP A 175 -5.63 -7.65 -25.76
N GLY A 176 -5.09 -8.83 -25.54
CA GLY A 176 -4.08 -9.45 -26.39
C GLY A 176 -4.66 -10.30 -27.53
N SER A 177 -5.99 -10.36 -27.68
CA SER A 177 -6.68 -11.25 -28.65
C SER A 177 -6.27 -11.01 -30.10
N VAL A 178 -5.94 -9.78 -30.45
CA VAL A 178 -5.52 -9.36 -31.80
C VAL A 178 -4.10 -9.79 -32.16
N GLN A 179 -3.33 -10.33 -31.22
CA GLN A 179 -1.96 -10.72 -31.47
C GLN A 179 -1.88 -12.03 -32.24
N THR A 180 -1.00 -12.05 -33.23
CA THR A 180 -0.55 -13.24 -33.93
C THR A 180 0.94 -13.47 -33.63
N PHE A 181 1.35 -14.71 -33.56
CA PHE A 181 2.73 -15.10 -33.23
C PHE A 181 3.34 -15.88 -34.41
N PRO A 182 3.70 -15.19 -35.51
CA PRO A 182 4.23 -15.86 -36.70
C PRO A 182 5.54 -16.58 -36.36
N ASN A 183 5.71 -17.78 -36.88
CA ASN A 183 6.85 -18.66 -36.65
C ASN A 183 6.94 -19.26 -35.23
N LEU A 184 5.92 -19.14 -34.40
CA LEU A 184 5.79 -19.90 -33.16
C LEU A 184 5.13 -21.23 -33.48
N SER A 185 5.81 -22.38 -33.22
CA SER A 185 5.23 -23.71 -33.40
C SER A 185 4.65 -24.21 -32.08
N PHE A 186 3.44 -24.71 -32.12
CA PHE A 186 2.75 -25.34 -31.00
C PHE A 186 2.74 -26.87 -31.05
N GLU A 187 3.43 -27.49 -32.01
CA GLU A 187 3.42 -28.95 -32.24
C GLU A 187 3.80 -29.78 -30.99
N GLN A 188 4.58 -29.22 -30.10
CA GLN A 188 5.02 -29.90 -28.87
C GLN A 188 4.16 -29.55 -27.64
N PHE A 189 3.12 -28.73 -27.82
CA PHE A 189 2.26 -28.30 -26.75
C PHE A 189 0.89 -28.97 -26.84
N PRO A 190 0.16 -29.11 -25.70
CA PRO A 190 -1.16 -29.73 -25.70
C PRO A 190 -2.26 -28.80 -26.22
N TYR A 191 -1.91 -27.67 -26.83
CA TYR A 191 -2.82 -26.62 -27.30
C TYR A 191 -2.27 -25.99 -28.59
N ASP A 192 -3.17 -25.53 -29.45
CA ASP A 192 -2.83 -25.00 -30.79
C ASP A 192 -2.57 -23.46 -30.75
N ASP A 193 -2.79 -22.79 -29.64
CA ASP A 193 -2.61 -21.35 -29.49
C ASP A 193 -2.38 -21.00 -28.01
N LEU A 194 -1.92 -19.78 -27.73
CA LEU A 194 -1.79 -19.26 -26.37
C LEU A 194 -3.17 -19.00 -25.75
N TYR A 195 -3.28 -19.23 -24.45
CA TYR A 195 -4.49 -18.86 -23.72
C TYR A 195 -4.70 -17.34 -23.73
N PRO A 196 -5.96 -16.85 -23.70
CA PRO A 196 -6.25 -15.41 -23.69
C PRO A 196 -5.46 -14.64 -22.64
N SER A 197 -5.39 -15.13 -21.40
CA SER A 197 -4.64 -14.50 -20.32
C SER A 197 -3.12 -14.42 -20.59
N GLN A 198 -2.56 -15.38 -21.34
CA GLN A 198 -1.15 -15.34 -21.75
C GLN A 198 -0.92 -14.27 -22.82
N LYS A 199 -1.86 -14.17 -23.80
CA LYS A 199 -1.84 -13.12 -24.82
C LYS A 199 -1.95 -11.73 -24.18
N ASP A 200 -2.85 -11.54 -23.23
CA ASP A 200 -3.02 -10.29 -22.50
C ASP A 200 -1.75 -9.88 -21.76
N ALA A 201 -1.10 -10.83 -21.08
CA ALA A 201 0.16 -10.59 -20.39
C ALA A 201 1.30 -10.21 -21.36
N ILE A 202 1.40 -10.89 -22.50
CA ILE A 202 2.40 -10.55 -23.53
C ILE A 202 2.11 -9.16 -24.11
N TRP A 203 0.83 -8.83 -24.31
CA TRP A 203 0.41 -7.52 -24.79
C TRP A 203 0.77 -6.41 -23.81
N MET A 204 0.48 -6.61 -22.53
CA MET A 204 0.88 -5.72 -21.44
C MET A 204 2.40 -5.45 -21.45
N ILE A 205 3.22 -6.50 -21.53
CA ILE A 205 4.68 -6.38 -21.55
C ILE A 205 5.14 -5.56 -22.78
N LYS A 206 4.56 -5.80 -23.95
CA LYS A 206 4.91 -5.07 -25.17
C LYS A 206 4.52 -3.59 -25.10
N GLN A 207 3.34 -3.29 -24.56
CA GLN A 207 2.87 -1.89 -24.46
C GLN A 207 3.64 -1.07 -23.43
N ASN A 208 3.92 -1.66 -22.27
CA ASN A 208 4.54 -0.94 -21.15
C ASN A 208 6.07 -1.06 -21.08
N GLY A 209 6.67 -1.92 -21.91
CA GLY A 209 8.09 -2.24 -21.80
C GLY A 209 8.43 -3.11 -20.58
N GLY A 210 7.43 -3.58 -19.84
CA GLY A 210 7.58 -4.42 -18.66
C GLY A 210 6.26 -4.64 -17.93
N GLY A 211 6.26 -5.48 -16.89
CA GLY A 211 5.09 -5.75 -16.07
C GLY A 211 5.28 -6.91 -15.12
N VAL A 212 4.35 -7.08 -14.20
CA VAL A 212 4.30 -8.22 -13.28
C VAL A 212 3.18 -9.16 -13.71
N CYS A 213 3.53 -10.40 -14.02
CA CYS A 213 2.57 -11.44 -14.38
C CYS A 213 2.17 -12.22 -13.13
N TRP A 214 1.03 -11.87 -12.54
CA TRP A 214 0.49 -12.50 -11.33
C TRP A 214 -0.47 -13.65 -11.66
N HIS A 215 -0.09 -14.53 -12.54
CA HIS A 215 -0.89 -15.72 -12.88
C HIS A 215 -0.74 -16.82 -11.83
N ALA A 216 -1.76 -17.66 -11.69
CA ALA A 216 -1.72 -18.84 -10.83
C ALA A 216 -0.58 -19.80 -11.20
N VAL A 217 -0.21 -20.67 -10.27
CA VAL A 217 0.76 -21.74 -10.55
C VAL A 217 0.19 -22.67 -11.64
N GLY A 218 1.01 -23.04 -12.62
CA GLY A 218 0.56 -23.85 -13.75
C GLY A 218 -0.05 -23.08 -14.93
N ALA A 219 -0.30 -21.77 -14.82
CA ALA A 219 -0.88 -20.97 -15.91
C ALA A 219 0.10 -20.63 -17.06
N GLY A 220 1.28 -21.25 -17.10
CA GLY A 220 2.25 -21.09 -18.19
C GLY A 220 3.04 -19.78 -18.16
N LYS A 221 3.39 -19.26 -16.98
CA LYS A 221 4.22 -18.04 -16.86
C LYS A 221 5.55 -18.11 -17.61
N THR A 222 6.19 -19.28 -17.64
CA THR A 222 7.41 -19.52 -18.41
C THR A 222 7.18 -19.32 -19.90
N MET A 223 6.05 -19.81 -20.43
CA MET A 223 5.65 -19.60 -21.82
C MET A 223 5.47 -18.09 -22.10
N VAL A 224 4.78 -17.35 -21.23
CA VAL A 224 4.62 -15.90 -21.38
C VAL A 224 5.98 -15.20 -21.46
N MET A 225 6.93 -15.54 -20.58
CA MET A 225 8.29 -14.96 -20.60
C MET A 225 9.03 -15.27 -21.92
N CYS A 226 9.00 -16.52 -22.35
CA CYS A 226 9.71 -16.96 -23.56
C CYS A 226 9.09 -16.31 -24.83
N VAL A 227 7.76 -16.31 -24.94
CA VAL A 227 7.07 -15.73 -26.09
C VAL A 227 7.20 -14.21 -26.10
N ALA A 228 7.09 -13.53 -24.94
CA ALA A 228 7.32 -12.10 -24.86
C ALA A 228 8.75 -11.73 -25.29
N ALA A 229 9.76 -12.45 -24.82
CA ALA A 229 11.17 -12.24 -25.20
C ALA A 229 11.38 -12.46 -26.72
N TYR A 230 10.79 -13.51 -27.27
CA TYR A 230 10.84 -13.82 -28.71
C TYR A 230 10.17 -12.70 -29.53
N GLU A 231 8.95 -12.30 -29.19
CA GLU A 231 8.20 -11.28 -29.90
C GLU A 231 8.87 -9.90 -29.82
N MET A 232 9.34 -9.50 -28.65
CA MET A 232 10.08 -8.23 -28.49
C MET A 232 11.34 -8.21 -29.36
N LYS A 233 12.04 -9.34 -29.49
CA LYS A 233 13.18 -9.46 -30.39
C LYS A 233 12.75 -9.40 -31.85
N ARG A 234 11.71 -10.15 -32.25
CA ARG A 234 11.16 -10.16 -33.60
C ARG A 234 10.70 -8.77 -34.05
N LEU A 235 10.10 -8.01 -33.16
CA LEU A 235 9.61 -6.65 -33.42
C LEU A 235 10.73 -5.58 -33.34
N GLY A 236 11.96 -5.98 -33.02
CA GLY A 236 13.09 -5.04 -32.89
C GLY A 236 13.05 -4.18 -31.62
N MET A 237 12.17 -4.47 -30.69
CA MET A 237 12.06 -3.77 -29.39
C MET A 237 13.26 -4.07 -28.48
N THR A 238 13.85 -5.24 -28.63
CA THR A 238 15.06 -5.64 -27.92
C THR A 238 15.98 -6.46 -28.85
N GLN A 239 17.29 -6.36 -28.64
CA GLN A 239 18.27 -7.10 -29.43
C GLN A 239 18.68 -8.41 -28.77
N LYS A 240 18.84 -8.40 -27.45
CA LYS A 240 19.35 -9.52 -26.66
C LYS A 240 18.50 -9.72 -25.40
N PRO A 241 17.32 -10.36 -25.52
CA PRO A 241 16.51 -10.66 -24.35
C PRO A 241 17.25 -11.63 -23.43
N LEU A 242 17.18 -11.40 -22.11
CA LEU A 242 17.73 -12.25 -21.07
C LEU A 242 16.59 -12.75 -20.18
N ILE A 243 16.50 -14.06 -20.01
CA ILE A 243 15.57 -14.70 -19.08
C ILE A 243 16.37 -15.19 -17.88
N ILE A 244 15.97 -14.76 -16.68
CA ILE A 244 16.60 -15.20 -15.42
C ILE A 244 15.60 -16.08 -14.69
N GLY A 245 16.01 -17.30 -14.36
CA GLY A 245 15.22 -18.28 -13.64
C GLY A 245 15.96 -18.85 -12.44
N LEU A 246 15.23 -19.51 -11.54
CA LEU A 246 15.85 -20.30 -10.48
C LEU A 246 16.57 -21.51 -11.08
N LYS A 247 17.70 -21.92 -10.49
CA LYS A 247 18.50 -23.05 -10.96
C LYS A 247 17.68 -24.34 -11.12
N ALA A 248 16.72 -24.57 -10.24
CA ALA A 248 15.83 -25.73 -10.30
C ALA A 248 14.94 -25.76 -11.56
N ASN A 249 14.61 -24.58 -12.12
CA ASN A 249 13.69 -24.43 -13.26
C ASN A 249 14.43 -24.30 -14.60
N VAL A 250 15.77 -24.25 -14.61
CA VAL A 250 16.58 -24.08 -15.83
C VAL A 250 16.94 -25.42 -16.49
N HIS A 251 16.77 -26.53 -15.77
CA HIS A 251 17.16 -27.89 -16.21
C HIS A 251 15.98 -28.79 -16.57
N GLU A 252 14.76 -28.25 -16.55
CA GLU A 252 13.56 -28.87 -17.10
C GLU A 252 13.29 -28.32 -18.51
#